data_4bb5f00ca66f1c24dc3f00fbfe9b3486
#
_entry.id   4bb5f00ca66f1c24dc3f00fbfe9b3486
#
_cell.length_a   1.000
_cell.length_b   1.000
_cell.length_c   1.000
_cell.angle_alpha   90.00
_cell.angle_beta   90.00
_cell.angle_gamma   90.00
#
_symmetry.space_group_name_H-M   'P 1'
#
loop_
_entity.id
_entity.type
_entity.pdbx_description
1 polymer ?
#
loop_
_entity_poly.entity_id
_entity_poly.type
_entity_poly.pdbx_seq_one_letter_code
_entity_poly.pdbx_strand_id
1 'polypeptide(L)'
;MGKLISLLPYSLRLAWLNLLRNGRRSALSILIITIAVFALTSAGGFGLYTYDSLKESTARDTGHLTLSQPGYFESDEEMPLSNGLSDTSELIRTIMKYDEVRGVQPRIDFTGLISNGVKSTIFMGTGVNDREFDMKGPFLDMRSGKALTDITSSRYDVMEPEIMLGVDLARNLNVSVGDWVTLLATTSEGALNAFDFKVHGTYSTGVPELDKRQLYIHIDSAQELLLSEKVSTLSVFLFDTEKTAELHQRLAQELETMPLDYDVEITPWQELAFFYNKVKDLYDLIFGVMGFVMGLVVFVALFNTMTMSVTERTREIGTLSALGSYPNEIIHSFLREAGLLAVIGVVLGAVITALTTILLLVVDVQMPPPPGRTDGYPLNIYFSFELVAYAGVGVVCICLLAAYLSAKKGVKKPITEALIYV
;
A
#
# COMPACT_ATOMS: atom_id res chain seq x y z
N MET A 1 -16.45 -10.77 -39.42
CA MET A 1 -14.99 -10.75 -39.44
C MET A 1 -14.38 -10.20 -40.74
N GLY A 2 -14.84 -10.57 -41.95
CA GLY A 2 -14.26 -10.10 -43.22
C GLY A 2 -14.30 -8.58 -43.47
N LYS A 3 -15.33 -7.85 -43.05
CA LYS A 3 -15.45 -6.39 -43.24
C LYS A 3 -14.54 -5.54 -42.32
N LEU A 4 -14.17 -6.01 -41.14
CA LEU A 4 -13.22 -5.31 -40.27
C LEU A 4 -11.76 -5.43 -40.78
N ILE A 5 -11.43 -6.54 -41.39
CA ILE A 5 -10.08 -6.81 -41.94
C ILE A 5 -9.81 -5.98 -43.23
N SER A 6 -10.86 -5.61 -43.98
CA SER A 6 -10.72 -4.77 -45.19
C SER A 6 -10.43 -3.29 -44.88
N LEU A 7 -10.63 -2.84 -43.64
CA LEU A 7 -10.31 -1.48 -43.18
C LEU A 7 -8.86 -1.31 -42.69
N LEU A 8 -8.13 -2.41 -42.48
CA LEU A 8 -6.73 -2.37 -42.04
C LEU A 8 -5.80 -2.00 -43.21
N PRO A 9 -4.73 -1.23 -42.94
CA PRO A 9 -3.66 -1.02 -43.94
C PRO A 9 -3.15 -2.36 -44.49
N TYR A 10 -2.82 -2.41 -45.73
CA TYR A 10 -2.38 -3.65 -46.45
C TYR A 10 -1.32 -4.42 -45.65
N SER A 11 -0.38 -3.71 -45.04
CA SER A 11 0.73 -4.28 -44.28
C SER A 11 0.25 -4.98 -42.96
N LEU A 12 -0.78 -4.47 -42.28
CA LEU A 12 -1.34 -5.10 -41.08
C LEU A 12 -2.24 -6.29 -41.45
N ARG A 13 -2.92 -6.20 -42.61
CA ARG A 13 -3.70 -7.32 -43.15
C ARG A 13 -2.80 -8.53 -43.50
N LEU A 14 -1.63 -8.29 -44.09
CA LEU A 14 -0.63 -9.33 -44.33
C LEU A 14 -0.15 -9.97 -43.02
N ALA A 15 0.19 -9.17 -42.01
CA ALA A 15 0.60 -9.68 -40.69
C ALA A 15 -0.49 -10.56 -40.07
N TRP A 16 -1.76 -10.14 -40.12
CA TRP A 16 -2.89 -10.93 -39.65
C TRP A 16 -3.05 -12.29 -40.37
N LEU A 17 -2.95 -12.31 -41.71
CA LEU A 17 -3.03 -13.53 -42.47
C LEU A 17 -1.87 -14.50 -42.18
N ASN A 18 -0.68 -13.97 -41.93
CA ASN A 18 0.48 -14.75 -41.48
C ASN A 18 0.26 -15.41 -40.10
N LEU A 19 -0.36 -14.71 -39.15
CA LEU A 19 -0.71 -15.26 -37.86
C LEU A 19 -1.69 -16.43 -38.00
N LEU A 20 -2.69 -16.30 -38.87
CA LEU A 20 -3.67 -17.36 -39.13
C LEU A 20 -3.06 -18.59 -39.80
N ARG A 21 -2.09 -18.40 -40.71
CA ARG A 21 -1.38 -19.49 -41.40
C ARG A 21 -0.64 -20.41 -40.41
N ASN A 22 -0.10 -19.83 -39.32
CA ASN A 22 0.62 -20.55 -38.26
C ASN A 22 -0.14 -20.56 -36.94
N GLY A 23 -1.46 -20.79 -36.98
CA GLY A 23 -2.39 -20.58 -35.86
C GLY A 23 -2.01 -21.20 -34.51
N ARG A 24 -1.50 -22.47 -34.52
CA ARG A 24 -1.08 -23.14 -33.26
C ARG A 24 0.07 -22.41 -32.56
N ARG A 25 1.06 -21.93 -33.32
CA ARG A 25 2.23 -21.24 -32.77
C ARG A 25 1.87 -19.82 -32.33
N SER A 26 1.10 -19.11 -33.15
CA SER A 26 0.57 -17.79 -32.79
C SER A 26 -0.29 -17.84 -31.52
N ALA A 27 -1.11 -18.88 -31.38
CA ALA A 27 -1.94 -19.09 -30.17
C ALA A 27 -1.08 -19.33 -28.93
N LEU A 28 -0.01 -20.13 -29.01
CA LEU A 28 0.92 -20.33 -27.90
C LEU A 28 1.64 -19.02 -27.50
N SER A 29 2.09 -18.23 -28.49
CA SER A 29 2.72 -16.93 -28.21
C SER A 29 1.73 -15.97 -27.56
N ILE A 30 0.50 -15.87 -28.07
CA ILE A 30 -0.56 -15.05 -27.46
C ILE A 30 -0.83 -15.53 -26.04
N LEU A 31 -0.94 -16.85 -25.80
CA LEU A 31 -1.18 -17.40 -24.48
C LEU A 31 -0.08 -17.01 -23.48
N ILE A 32 1.19 -17.15 -23.85
CA ILE A 32 2.32 -16.78 -23.00
C ILE A 32 2.28 -15.28 -22.66
N ILE A 33 2.04 -14.42 -23.65
CA ILE A 33 1.92 -12.98 -23.45
C ILE A 33 0.73 -12.66 -22.54
N THR A 34 -0.42 -13.30 -22.78
CA THR A 34 -1.64 -13.14 -21.97
C THR A 34 -1.39 -13.50 -20.52
N ILE A 35 -0.75 -14.65 -20.26
CA ILE A 35 -0.42 -15.09 -18.89
C ILE A 35 0.55 -14.12 -18.22
N ALA A 36 1.58 -13.64 -18.95
CA ALA A 36 2.54 -12.70 -18.39
C ALA A 36 1.89 -11.37 -18.03
N VAL A 37 1.05 -10.80 -18.91
CA VAL A 37 0.32 -9.56 -18.64
C VAL A 37 -0.66 -9.76 -17.48
N PHE A 38 -1.43 -10.84 -17.50
CA PHE A 38 -2.34 -11.18 -16.39
C PHE A 38 -1.60 -11.28 -15.07
N ALA A 39 -0.47 -11.99 -15.00
CA ALA A 39 0.32 -12.12 -13.77
C ALA A 39 0.84 -10.77 -13.27
N LEU A 40 1.41 -9.95 -14.18
CA LEU A 40 1.93 -8.63 -13.82
C LEU A 40 0.83 -7.67 -13.35
N THR A 41 -0.29 -7.61 -14.07
CA THR A 41 -1.38 -6.70 -13.73
C THR A 41 -2.18 -7.15 -12.50
N SER A 42 -2.33 -8.46 -12.29
CA SER A 42 -2.99 -8.98 -11.08
C SER A 42 -2.13 -8.80 -9.84
N ALA A 43 -0.84 -9.12 -9.92
CA ALA A 43 0.07 -8.92 -8.79
C ALA A 43 0.27 -7.44 -8.47
N GLY A 44 0.46 -6.59 -9.49
CA GLY A 44 0.54 -5.15 -9.29
C GLY A 44 -0.76 -4.55 -8.75
N GLY A 45 -1.92 -5.02 -9.22
CA GLY A 45 -3.23 -4.61 -8.70
C GLY A 45 -3.47 -5.03 -7.25
N PHE A 46 -2.98 -6.21 -6.85
CA PHE A 46 -2.95 -6.62 -5.45
C PHE A 46 -2.01 -5.73 -4.61
N GLY A 47 -0.84 -5.38 -5.14
CA GLY A 47 0.08 -4.46 -4.50
C GLY A 47 -0.54 -3.07 -4.28
N LEU A 48 -1.20 -2.51 -5.29
CA LEU A 48 -1.91 -1.23 -5.18
C LEU A 48 -2.99 -1.26 -4.10
N TYR A 49 -3.80 -2.33 -4.05
CA TYR A 49 -4.79 -2.52 -2.99
C TYR A 49 -4.15 -2.58 -1.61
N THR A 50 -3.05 -3.33 -1.47
CA THR A 50 -2.33 -3.47 -0.19
C THR A 50 -1.72 -2.14 0.24
N TYR A 51 -1.12 -1.37 -0.69
CA TYR A 51 -0.56 -0.05 -0.39
C TYR A 51 -1.62 0.94 0.06
N ASP A 52 -2.77 0.98 -0.62
CA ASP A 52 -3.86 1.88 -0.28
C ASP A 52 -4.46 1.55 1.09
N SER A 53 -4.70 0.26 1.37
CA SER A 53 -5.19 -0.20 2.66
C SER A 53 -4.22 0.09 3.81
N LEU A 54 -2.92 -0.16 3.63
CA LEU A 54 -1.90 0.15 4.63
C LEU A 54 -1.71 1.65 4.84
N LYS A 55 -1.77 2.44 3.77
CA LYS A 55 -1.70 3.90 3.79
C LYS A 55 -2.82 4.48 4.65
N GLU A 56 -4.07 4.12 4.36
CA GLU A 56 -5.23 4.59 5.11
C GLU A 56 -5.17 4.15 6.58
N SER A 57 -4.84 2.88 6.84
CA SER A 57 -4.70 2.36 8.21
C SER A 57 -3.64 3.14 9.00
N THR A 58 -2.46 3.35 8.41
CA THR A 58 -1.36 4.03 9.09
C THR A 58 -1.64 5.52 9.29
N ALA A 59 -2.15 6.21 8.25
CA ALA A 59 -2.50 7.63 8.34
C ALA A 59 -3.59 7.89 9.39
N ARG A 60 -4.53 6.96 9.57
CA ARG A 60 -5.56 7.07 10.62
C ARG A 60 -5.09 6.63 11.99
N ASP A 61 -4.06 5.81 12.08
CA ASP A 61 -3.48 5.45 13.39
C ASP A 61 -2.64 6.57 13.98
N THR A 62 -1.74 7.16 13.19
CA THR A 62 -0.85 8.25 13.64
C THR A 62 -1.49 9.64 13.57
N GLY A 63 -2.46 9.85 12.69
CA GLY A 63 -2.91 11.14 12.17
C GLY A 63 -2.21 11.43 10.83
N HIS A 64 -2.88 12.17 9.94
CA HIS A 64 -2.32 12.53 8.63
C HIS A 64 -1.14 13.50 8.76
N LEU A 65 -1.21 14.40 9.74
CA LEU A 65 -0.12 15.25 10.19
C LEU A 65 -0.07 15.14 11.71
N THR A 66 1.13 15.06 12.26
CA THR A 66 1.36 15.07 13.71
C THR A 66 2.19 16.29 14.06
N LEU A 67 1.69 17.12 14.94
CA LEU A 67 2.40 18.29 15.46
C LEU A 67 3.00 17.93 16.82
N SER A 68 4.27 18.22 17.00
CA SER A 68 5.03 17.98 18.22
C SER A 68 6.06 19.08 18.44
N GLN A 69 6.75 19.07 19.56
CA GLN A 69 7.98 19.84 19.67
C GLN A 69 9.09 19.26 18.77
N PRO A 70 10.01 20.07 18.26
CA PRO A 70 11.11 19.62 17.42
C PRO A 70 11.92 18.53 18.12
N GLY A 71 12.23 17.47 17.36
CA GLY A 71 13.02 16.32 17.86
C GLY A 71 12.25 15.36 18.78
N TYR A 72 10.94 15.48 18.92
CA TYR A 72 10.12 14.59 19.76
C TYR A 72 10.27 13.10 19.36
N PHE A 73 10.30 12.81 18.06
CA PHE A 73 10.44 11.44 17.55
C PHE A 73 11.88 10.94 17.44
N GLU A 74 12.87 11.82 17.64
CA GLU A 74 14.30 11.47 17.50
C GLU A 74 14.96 11.15 18.85
N SER A 75 14.38 11.63 19.95
CA SER A 75 14.93 11.49 21.30
C SER A 75 13.99 10.71 22.21
N ASP A 76 14.54 9.80 22.98
CA ASP A 76 13.80 9.20 24.11
C ASP A 76 13.56 10.27 25.20
N GLU A 77 12.32 10.51 25.57
CA GLU A 77 12.00 11.37 26.68
C GLU A 77 12.46 10.72 28.00
N GLU A 78 13.38 11.37 28.71
CA GLU A 78 13.80 10.92 30.05
C GLU A 78 12.63 11.01 31.06
N MET A 79 11.76 12.02 30.89
CA MET A 79 10.55 12.21 31.70
C MET A 79 9.36 12.48 30.76
N PRO A 80 8.18 11.90 31.02
CA PRO A 80 6.99 12.13 30.21
C PRO A 80 6.66 13.62 30.11
N LEU A 81 6.29 14.07 28.91
CA LEU A 81 5.88 15.44 28.62
C LEU A 81 6.96 16.51 28.88
N SER A 82 8.23 16.13 28.98
CA SER A 82 9.32 17.11 29.02
C SER A 82 9.31 17.97 27.76
N ASN A 83 9.10 17.34 26.60
CA ASN A 83 8.92 17.95 25.30
C ASN A 83 7.42 18.06 24.90
N GLY A 84 6.53 18.23 25.87
CA GLY A 84 5.09 18.35 25.62
C GLY A 84 4.66 19.76 25.20
N LEU A 85 3.63 19.83 24.35
CA LEU A 85 3.01 21.07 23.92
C LEU A 85 2.10 21.62 25.03
N SER A 86 2.23 22.92 25.33
CA SER A 86 1.39 23.64 26.29
C SER A 86 0.38 24.49 25.53
N ASP A 87 -0.80 24.72 26.11
CA ASP A 87 -1.86 25.60 25.54
C ASP A 87 -2.09 25.43 24.04
N THR A 88 -2.54 24.25 23.68
CA THR A 88 -2.78 23.90 22.27
C THR A 88 -4.08 24.46 21.68
N SER A 89 -4.84 25.22 22.45
CA SER A 89 -6.20 25.68 22.08
C SER A 89 -6.22 26.58 20.84
N GLU A 90 -5.25 27.50 20.72
CA GLU A 90 -5.14 28.41 19.56
C GLU A 90 -4.70 27.65 18.33
N LEU A 91 -3.75 26.74 18.48
CA LEU A 91 -3.25 25.87 17.44
C LEU A 91 -4.36 24.99 16.86
N ILE A 92 -5.14 24.34 17.73
CA ILE A 92 -6.31 23.54 17.31
C ILE A 92 -7.32 24.39 16.54
N ARG A 93 -7.66 25.58 17.03
CA ARG A 93 -8.60 26.48 16.34
C ARG A 93 -8.09 26.90 14.95
N THR A 94 -6.81 27.13 14.80
CA THR A 94 -6.22 27.53 13.53
C THR A 94 -6.26 26.37 12.53
N ILE A 95 -5.88 25.17 12.96
CA ILE A 95 -5.91 23.99 12.09
C ILE A 95 -7.35 23.64 11.69
N MET A 96 -8.31 23.78 12.59
CA MET A 96 -9.73 23.50 12.32
C MET A 96 -10.41 24.49 11.35
N LYS A 97 -9.73 25.57 10.93
CA LYS A 97 -10.25 26.48 9.88
C LYS A 97 -10.15 25.88 8.46
N TYR A 98 -9.32 24.88 8.27
CA TYR A 98 -9.14 24.24 6.97
C TYR A 98 -10.27 23.23 6.70
N ASP A 99 -10.96 23.39 5.58
CA ASP A 99 -12.10 22.54 5.19
C ASP A 99 -11.72 21.07 4.99
N GLU A 100 -10.44 20.79 4.71
CA GLU A 100 -9.89 19.46 4.53
C GLU A 100 -9.71 18.70 5.86
N VAL A 101 -9.68 19.42 7.00
CA VAL A 101 -9.46 18.86 8.32
C VAL A 101 -10.77 18.28 8.85
N ARG A 102 -10.76 17.00 9.17
CA ARG A 102 -11.85 16.29 9.82
C ARG A 102 -11.86 16.53 11.32
N GLY A 103 -10.68 16.62 11.93
CA GLY A 103 -10.52 16.86 13.34
C GLY A 103 -9.07 16.91 13.78
N VAL A 104 -8.82 17.49 14.95
CA VAL A 104 -7.52 17.54 15.62
C VAL A 104 -7.69 16.90 16.99
N GLN A 105 -6.85 15.90 17.30
CA GLN A 105 -6.90 15.16 18.56
C GLN A 105 -5.57 15.29 19.30
N PRO A 106 -5.58 15.81 20.54
CA PRO A 106 -4.42 15.77 21.40
C PRO A 106 -4.18 14.35 21.89
N ARG A 107 -2.91 13.96 22.00
CA ARG A 107 -2.48 12.67 22.53
C ARG A 107 -1.40 12.87 23.59
N ILE A 108 -1.41 11.99 24.58
CA ILE A 108 -0.37 11.90 25.62
C ILE A 108 0.18 10.50 25.57
N ASP A 109 1.43 10.36 25.13
CA ASP A 109 2.12 9.07 25.12
C ASP A 109 2.96 8.94 26.41
N PHE A 110 2.84 7.78 27.07
CA PHE A 110 3.55 7.52 28.30
C PHE A 110 3.78 6.02 28.51
N THR A 111 4.74 5.69 29.34
CA THR A 111 5.08 4.30 29.67
C THR A 111 5.07 4.08 31.16
N GLY A 112 4.94 2.82 31.57
CA GLY A 112 4.93 2.49 33.00
C GLY A 112 4.73 1.00 33.24
N LEU A 113 4.24 0.69 34.45
CA LEU A 113 3.89 -0.65 34.88
C LEU A 113 2.38 -0.75 35.11
N ILE A 114 1.77 -1.79 34.53
CA ILE A 114 0.37 -2.15 34.79
C ILE A 114 0.34 -3.41 35.65
N SER A 115 -0.54 -3.43 36.66
CA SER A 115 -0.69 -4.55 37.60
C SER A 115 -2.16 -4.88 37.88
N ASN A 116 -2.47 -6.16 38.06
CA ASN A 116 -3.75 -6.65 38.56
C ASN A 116 -3.67 -7.05 40.07
N GLY A 117 -2.62 -6.63 40.77
CA GLY A 117 -2.34 -7.02 42.16
C GLY A 117 -1.58 -8.33 42.33
N VAL A 118 -1.51 -9.20 41.30
CA VAL A 118 -0.80 -10.49 41.31
C VAL A 118 0.32 -10.53 40.25
N LYS A 119 0.05 -10.00 39.08
CA LYS A 119 0.99 -9.90 37.96
C LYS A 119 1.20 -8.44 37.59
N SER A 120 2.40 -8.11 37.12
CA SER A 120 2.71 -6.82 36.56
C SER A 120 3.51 -6.95 35.28
N THR A 121 3.35 -5.99 34.36
CA THR A 121 4.11 -5.93 33.11
C THR A 121 4.27 -4.48 32.67
N ILE A 122 5.23 -4.23 31.78
CA ILE A 122 5.45 -2.91 31.19
C ILE A 122 4.34 -2.65 30.15
N PHE A 123 3.85 -1.41 30.12
CA PHE A 123 2.89 -0.95 29.11
C PHE A 123 3.41 0.29 28.37
N MET A 124 2.80 0.52 27.22
CA MET A 124 2.84 1.74 26.42
C MET A 124 1.41 2.29 26.39
N GLY A 125 1.18 3.40 27.02
CA GLY A 125 -0.14 4.03 27.16
C GLY A 125 -0.27 5.25 26.29
N THR A 126 -1.47 5.45 25.74
CA THR A 126 -1.83 6.69 25.06
C THR A 126 -3.10 7.25 25.69
N GLY A 127 -3.02 8.47 26.20
CA GLY A 127 -4.18 9.26 26.62
C GLY A 127 -4.83 9.92 25.43
N VAL A 128 -6.13 9.68 25.20
CA VAL A 128 -6.88 10.12 24.03
C VAL A 128 -8.21 10.76 24.39
N ASN A 129 -8.74 11.58 23.49
CA ASN A 129 -10.09 12.13 23.61
C ASN A 129 -11.15 11.13 23.11
N ASP A 130 -12.40 11.36 23.51
CA ASP A 130 -13.57 10.56 23.14
C ASP A 130 -13.71 10.34 21.62
N ARG A 131 -13.31 11.31 20.81
CA ARG A 131 -13.45 11.26 19.34
C ARG A 131 -12.32 10.54 18.61
N GLU A 132 -11.29 10.10 19.32
CA GLU A 132 -10.12 9.46 18.72
C GLU A 132 -10.52 8.24 17.88
N PHE A 133 -11.38 7.38 18.45
CA PHE A 133 -11.78 6.13 17.81
C PHE A 133 -12.76 6.35 16.64
N ASP A 134 -13.54 7.42 16.67
CA ASP A 134 -14.36 7.85 15.53
C ASP A 134 -13.50 8.29 14.35
N MET A 135 -12.34 8.93 14.63
CA MET A 135 -11.37 9.34 13.59
C MET A 135 -10.62 8.15 13.02
N LYS A 136 -10.21 7.19 13.85
CA LYS A 136 -9.59 5.94 13.41
C LYS A 136 -10.53 5.07 12.58
N GLY A 137 -11.83 5.11 12.87
CA GLY A 137 -12.87 4.37 12.14
C GLY A 137 -12.71 2.85 12.26
N PRO A 138 -12.89 2.08 11.16
CA PRO A 138 -12.95 0.61 11.20
C PRO A 138 -11.60 -0.08 11.46
N PHE A 139 -10.51 0.68 11.66
CA PHE A 139 -9.17 0.11 11.86
C PHE A 139 -8.90 -0.30 13.31
N LEU A 140 -9.81 -0.01 14.24
CA LEU A 140 -9.77 -0.52 15.60
C LEU A 140 -10.71 -1.73 15.73
N ASP A 141 -10.15 -2.91 15.98
CA ASP A 141 -10.93 -4.14 16.16
C ASP A 141 -11.19 -4.41 17.64
N MET A 142 -12.42 -4.12 18.08
CA MET A 142 -12.86 -4.39 19.45
C MET A 142 -13.13 -5.89 19.63
N ARG A 143 -12.42 -6.52 20.56
CA ARG A 143 -12.57 -7.95 20.88
C ARG A 143 -13.61 -8.21 21.99
N SER A 144 -13.68 -7.34 23.00
CA SER A 144 -14.71 -7.39 24.05
C SER A 144 -14.92 -6.01 24.67
N GLY A 145 -16.09 -5.80 25.26
CA GLY A 145 -16.47 -4.52 25.86
C GLY A 145 -16.78 -3.45 24.80
N LYS A 146 -16.45 -2.20 25.11
CA LYS A 146 -16.72 -1.03 24.28
C LYS A 146 -15.48 -0.14 24.18
N ALA A 147 -15.44 0.70 23.13
CA ALA A 147 -14.46 1.77 23.01
C ALA A 147 -14.74 2.88 24.05
N LEU A 148 -13.71 3.66 24.40
CA LEU A 148 -13.85 4.78 25.35
C LEU A 148 -14.85 5.84 24.86
N THR A 149 -15.06 5.96 23.53
CA THR A 149 -16.07 6.87 22.95
C THR A 149 -17.51 6.50 23.23
N ASP A 150 -17.76 5.22 23.57
CA ASP A 150 -19.10 4.70 23.88
C ASP A 150 -19.51 5.00 25.34
N ILE A 151 -18.66 5.69 26.10
CA ILE A 151 -19.00 6.16 27.44
C ILE A 151 -20.01 7.28 27.30
N THR A 152 -21.28 6.90 27.35
CA THR A 152 -22.37 7.87 27.41
C THR A 152 -22.17 8.68 28.67
N SER A 153 -21.75 9.93 28.51
CA SER A 153 -21.52 10.89 29.57
C SER A 153 -22.74 10.97 30.51
N SER A 154 -22.75 10.15 31.53
CA SER A 154 -23.56 10.41 32.72
C SER A 154 -22.95 11.62 33.38
N ARG A 155 -23.49 12.76 33.10
CA ARG A 155 -22.99 14.11 33.36
C ARG A 155 -22.81 14.47 34.85
N TYR A 156 -23.05 13.55 35.78
CA TYR A 156 -23.11 13.88 37.21
C TYR A 156 -22.69 12.81 38.23
N ASP A 157 -22.20 11.62 37.77
CA ASP A 157 -21.64 10.67 38.75
C ASP A 157 -20.11 10.60 38.60
N VAL A 158 -19.42 10.38 39.72
CA VAL A 158 -17.95 10.18 39.76
C VAL A 158 -17.57 9.15 38.73
N MET A 159 -16.98 9.62 37.62
CA MET A 159 -16.55 8.72 36.55
C MET A 159 -15.43 7.83 37.08
N GLU A 160 -15.71 6.52 37.18
CA GLU A 160 -14.65 5.54 37.43
C GLU A 160 -13.65 5.64 36.24
N PRO A 161 -12.33 5.82 36.51
CA PRO A 161 -11.35 5.88 35.43
C PRO A 161 -11.36 4.58 34.62
N GLU A 162 -11.58 4.68 33.32
CA GLU A 162 -11.70 3.53 32.43
C GLU A 162 -10.49 3.36 31.53
N ILE A 163 -10.19 2.09 31.19
CA ILE A 163 -9.05 1.72 30.39
C ILE A 163 -9.44 0.71 29.31
N MET A 164 -8.86 0.85 28.12
CA MET A 164 -8.86 -0.16 27.08
C MET A 164 -7.50 -0.83 26.98
N LEU A 165 -7.48 -2.16 26.95
CA LEU A 165 -6.27 -2.96 26.91
C LEU A 165 -6.13 -3.68 25.55
N GLY A 166 -4.92 -3.80 25.04
CA GLY A 166 -4.62 -4.76 23.99
C GLY A 166 -5.00 -6.18 24.44
N VAL A 167 -5.58 -6.97 23.54
CA VAL A 167 -6.13 -8.29 23.87
C VAL A 167 -5.08 -9.23 24.50
N ASP A 168 -3.84 -9.17 24.07
CA ASP A 168 -2.76 -10.00 24.62
C ASP A 168 -2.25 -9.48 25.96
N LEU A 169 -2.31 -8.16 26.20
CA LEU A 169 -2.02 -7.53 27.49
C LEU A 169 -3.04 -7.98 28.55
N ALA A 170 -4.33 -7.90 28.21
CA ALA A 170 -5.40 -8.37 29.08
C ALA A 170 -5.28 -9.87 29.41
N ARG A 171 -4.96 -10.69 28.40
CA ARG A 171 -4.71 -12.14 28.59
C ARG A 171 -3.48 -12.41 29.46
N ASN A 172 -2.39 -11.67 29.28
CA ASN A 172 -1.18 -11.80 30.09
C ASN A 172 -1.42 -11.48 31.58
N LEU A 173 -2.16 -10.42 31.82
CA LEU A 173 -2.57 -10.03 33.17
C LEU A 173 -3.71 -10.89 33.73
N ASN A 174 -4.35 -11.71 32.91
CA ASN A 174 -5.54 -12.49 33.26
C ASN A 174 -6.68 -11.63 33.80
N VAL A 175 -6.98 -10.54 33.08
CA VAL A 175 -8.07 -9.61 33.37
C VAL A 175 -9.11 -9.60 32.25
N SER A 176 -10.35 -9.31 32.62
CA SER A 176 -11.51 -9.22 31.74
C SER A 176 -12.20 -7.86 31.90
N VAL A 177 -13.13 -7.56 30.99
CA VAL A 177 -13.96 -6.34 31.09
C VAL A 177 -14.68 -6.29 32.45
N GLY A 178 -14.54 -5.17 33.15
CA GLY A 178 -15.08 -4.93 34.50
C GLY A 178 -14.07 -5.18 35.61
N ASP A 179 -12.93 -5.82 35.38
CA ASP A 179 -11.88 -5.98 36.39
C ASP A 179 -11.09 -4.67 36.58
N TRP A 180 -10.40 -4.56 37.71
CA TRP A 180 -9.56 -3.42 38.03
C TRP A 180 -8.09 -3.69 37.78
N VAL A 181 -7.38 -2.67 37.32
CA VAL A 181 -5.93 -2.68 37.12
C VAL A 181 -5.34 -1.36 37.64
N THR A 182 -4.14 -1.42 38.19
CA THR A 182 -3.40 -0.25 38.64
C THR A 182 -2.33 0.11 37.63
N LEU A 183 -2.31 1.34 37.14
CA LEU A 183 -1.21 1.91 36.36
C LEU A 183 -0.26 2.64 37.29
N LEU A 184 1.02 2.40 37.13
CA LEU A 184 2.13 3.10 37.78
C LEU A 184 2.97 3.78 36.72
N ALA A 185 3.05 5.10 36.73
CA ALA A 185 3.82 5.88 35.76
C ALA A 185 4.68 6.94 36.48
N THR A 186 5.72 7.39 35.77
CA THR A 186 6.52 8.54 36.21
C THR A 186 5.79 9.82 35.82
N THR A 187 5.66 10.76 36.75
CA THR A 187 5.07 12.08 36.48
C THR A 187 6.01 12.97 35.65
N SER A 188 5.52 14.07 35.13
CA SER A 188 6.33 15.07 34.42
C SER A 188 7.46 15.69 35.27
N GLU A 189 7.37 15.58 36.60
CA GLU A 189 8.41 16.05 37.54
C GLU A 189 9.34 14.94 38.05
N GLY A 190 9.19 13.70 37.52
CA GLY A 190 10.03 12.56 37.86
C GLY A 190 9.58 11.77 39.10
N ALA A 191 8.45 12.11 39.72
CA ALA A 191 7.88 11.33 40.81
C ALA A 191 7.09 10.13 40.28
N LEU A 192 6.89 9.09 41.10
CA LEU A 192 6.01 7.97 40.76
C LEU A 192 4.58 8.27 41.23
N ASN A 193 3.62 8.05 40.37
CA ASN A 193 2.21 8.16 40.65
C ASN A 193 1.47 6.90 40.19
N ALA A 194 0.39 6.56 40.88
CA ALA A 194 -0.39 5.36 40.59
C ALA A 194 -1.91 5.66 40.65
N PHE A 195 -2.63 5.10 39.66
CA PHE A 195 -4.10 5.21 39.58
C PHE A 195 -4.70 3.86 39.23
N ASP A 196 -5.89 3.62 39.78
CA ASP A 196 -6.67 2.43 39.49
C ASP A 196 -7.67 2.71 38.37
N PHE A 197 -7.75 1.78 37.43
CA PHE A 197 -8.60 1.86 36.25
C PHE A 197 -9.47 0.61 36.16
N LYS A 198 -10.68 0.77 35.68
CA LYS A 198 -11.60 -0.31 35.38
C LYS A 198 -11.48 -0.67 33.89
N VAL A 199 -11.28 -1.94 33.58
CA VAL A 199 -11.19 -2.42 32.19
C VAL A 199 -12.54 -2.28 31.50
N HIS A 200 -12.65 -1.35 30.55
CA HIS A 200 -13.85 -1.04 29.77
C HIS A 200 -13.95 -1.90 28.51
N GLY A 201 -12.83 -2.18 27.85
CA GLY A 201 -12.78 -2.98 26.65
C GLY A 201 -11.40 -3.55 26.37
N THR A 202 -11.38 -4.53 25.47
CA THR A 202 -10.16 -5.07 24.89
C THR A 202 -10.21 -4.96 23.38
N TYR A 203 -9.09 -4.62 22.77
CA TYR A 203 -8.97 -4.42 21.32
C TYR A 203 -7.77 -5.17 20.75
N SER A 204 -7.73 -5.32 19.44
CA SER A 204 -6.57 -5.79 18.71
C SER A 204 -6.16 -4.77 17.65
N THR A 205 -4.86 -4.51 17.57
CA THR A 205 -4.24 -3.76 16.47
C THR A 205 -3.92 -4.66 15.28
N GLY A 206 -4.13 -5.98 15.43
CA GLY A 206 -3.68 -7.00 14.50
C GLY A 206 -2.17 -7.28 14.59
N VAL A 207 -1.44 -6.59 15.48
CA VAL A 207 0.01 -6.78 15.72
C VAL A 207 0.24 -7.28 17.15
N PRO A 208 0.55 -8.57 17.37
CA PRO A 208 0.65 -9.15 18.71
C PRO A 208 1.66 -8.45 19.62
N GLU A 209 2.73 -7.91 19.08
CA GLU A 209 3.75 -7.21 19.89
C GLU A 209 3.23 -5.88 20.46
N LEU A 210 2.34 -5.19 19.74
CA LEU A 210 1.63 -4.01 20.24
C LEU A 210 0.52 -4.43 21.21
N ASP A 211 -0.29 -5.42 20.85
CA ASP A 211 -1.39 -5.92 21.68
C ASP A 211 -0.93 -6.43 23.06
N LYS A 212 0.34 -6.80 23.23
CA LYS A 212 0.92 -7.22 24.52
C LYS A 212 1.25 -6.07 25.46
N ARG A 213 1.33 -4.83 24.96
CA ARG A 213 1.85 -3.68 25.72
C ARG A 213 0.99 -2.44 25.64
N GLN A 214 0.22 -2.28 24.58
CA GLN A 214 -0.52 -1.05 24.31
C GLN A 214 -1.82 -0.98 25.11
N LEU A 215 -2.13 0.23 25.59
CA LEU A 215 -3.38 0.56 26.25
C LEU A 215 -3.82 2.00 25.93
N TYR A 216 -5.10 2.26 26.07
CA TYR A 216 -5.68 3.60 25.94
C TYR A 216 -6.43 3.97 27.22
N ILE A 217 -6.27 5.23 27.64
CA ILE A 217 -7.05 5.86 28.72
C ILE A 217 -7.57 7.21 28.23
N HIS A 218 -8.53 7.79 28.95
CA HIS A 218 -8.98 9.14 28.66
C HIS A 218 -7.86 10.15 28.92
N ILE A 219 -7.78 11.20 28.11
CA ILE A 219 -6.70 12.20 28.19
C ILE A 219 -6.66 12.89 29.53
N ASP A 220 -7.82 13.22 30.12
CA ASP A 220 -7.90 13.85 31.42
C ASP A 220 -7.33 12.95 32.54
N SER A 221 -7.56 11.63 32.45
CA SER A 221 -6.97 10.65 33.34
C SER A 221 -5.47 10.52 33.19
N ALA A 222 -4.95 10.66 31.94
CA ALA A 222 -3.52 10.69 31.67
C ALA A 222 -2.87 11.94 32.26
N GLN A 223 -3.50 13.11 32.10
CA GLN A 223 -3.05 14.37 32.68
C GLN A 223 -2.99 14.31 34.20
N GLU A 224 -4.02 13.72 34.83
CA GLU A 224 -4.06 13.52 36.29
C GLU A 224 -3.00 12.52 36.76
N LEU A 225 -2.78 11.39 36.03
CA LEU A 225 -1.75 10.41 36.35
C LEU A 225 -0.35 11.01 36.25
N LEU A 226 -0.09 11.83 35.22
CA LEU A 226 1.22 12.43 34.95
C LEU A 226 1.43 13.79 35.62
N LEU A 227 0.42 14.34 36.27
CA LEU A 227 0.41 15.66 36.93
C LEU A 227 0.82 16.79 35.99
N SER A 228 0.29 16.79 34.75
CA SER A 228 0.63 17.78 33.73
C SER A 228 -0.54 18.04 32.78
N GLU A 229 -0.76 19.32 32.42
CA GLU A 229 -1.76 19.73 31.44
C GLU A 229 -1.22 19.70 29.98
N LYS A 230 0.06 19.40 29.81
CA LYS A 230 0.68 19.29 28.49
C LYS A 230 0.18 18.08 27.74
N VAL A 231 0.33 18.11 26.42
CA VAL A 231 0.10 16.97 25.54
C VAL A 231 1.36 16.62 24.77
N SER A 232 1.58 15.35 24.45
CA SER A 232 2.76 14.91 23.70
C SER A 232 2.69 15.39 22.27
N THR A 233 1.55 15.18 21.61
CA THR A 233 1.36 15.49 20.18
C THR A 233 -0.07 15.94 19.91
N LEU A 234 -0.26 16.62 18.76
CA LEU A 234 -1.56 16.88 18.15
C LEU A 234 -1.66 16.10 16.83
N SER A 235 -2.56 15.14 16.78
CA SER A 235 -2.85 14.38 15.55
C SER A 235 -3.94 15.05 14.74
N VAL A 236 -3.64 15.43 13.50
CA VAL A 236 -4.57 16.06 12.56
C VAL A 236 -5.11 15.00 11.60
N PHE A 237 -6.42 14.86 11.57
CA PHE A 237 -7.12 13.93 10.69
C PHE A 237 -7.75 14.67 9.52
N LEU A 238 -7.56 14.15 8.30
CA LEU A 238 -8.12 14.69 7.08
C LEU A 238 -9.28 13.83 6.59
N PHE A 239 -10.14 14.42 5.75
CA PHE A 239 -11.13 13.66 4.99
C PHE A 239 -10.50 12.86 3.86
N ASP A 240 -9.38 13.35 3.28
CA ASP A 240 -8.70 12.78 2.14
C ASP A 240 -7.19 12.75 2.38
N THR A 241 -6.62 11.55 2.43
CA THR A 241 -5.19 11.32 2.69
C THR A 241 -4.29 11.90 1.59
N GLU A 242 -4.79 12.04 0.35
CA GLU A 242 -4.01 12.63 -0.77
C GLU A 242 -3.70 14.11 -0.54
N LYS A 243 -4.51 14.81 0.24
CA LYS A 243 -4.32 16.24 0.54
C LYS A 243 -3.28 16.52 1.63
N THR A 244 -2.69 15.49 2.23
CA THR A 244 -1.72 15.64 3.32
C THR A 244 -0.56 16.55 2.95
N ALA A 245 0.06 16.35 1.78
CA ALA A 245 1.23 17.13 1.34
C ALA A 245 0.88 18.61 1.08
N GLU A 246 -0.29 18.89 0.53
CA GLU A 246 -0.76 20.25 0.27
C GLU A 246 -1.04 21.00 1.58
N LEU A 247 -1.75 20.35 2.51
CA LEU A 247 -2.04 20.94 3.82
C LEU A 247 -0.76 21.13 4.64
N HIS A 248 0.17 20.19 4.60
CA HIS A 248 1.47 20.29 5.27
C HIS A 248 2.19 21.59 4.89
N GLN A 249 2.30 21.90 3.58
CA GLN A 249 2.97 23.10 3.11
C GLN A 249 2.26 24.39 3.56
N ARG A 250 0.91 24.41 3.47
CA ARG A 250 0.12 25.58 3.89
C ARG A 250 0.20 25.82 5.39
N LEU A 251 0.09 24.75 6.17
CA LEU A 251 0.14 24.82 7.63
C LEU A 251 1.54 25.22 8.14
N ALA A 252 2.60 24.71 7.52
CA ALA A 252 3.97 25.10 7.87
C ALA A 252 4.20 26.61 7.68
N GLN A 253 3.72 27.19 6.56
CA GLN A 253 3.81 28.65 6.33
C GLN A 253 2.99 29.46 7.34
N GLU A 254 1.82 28.97 7.75
CA GLU A 254 0.99 29.68 8.74
C GLU A 254 1.63 29.64 10.13
N LEU A 255 2.20 28.49 10.53
CA LEU A 255 2.86 28.32 11.83
C LEU A 255 4.12 29.19 11.98
N GLU A 256 4.89 29.42 10.90
CA GLU A 256 6.04 30.33 10.93
C GLU A 256 5.65 31.78 11.30
N THR A 257 4.40 32.17 11.07
CA THR A 257 3.89 33.52 11.35
C THR A 257 3.11 33.61 12.65
N MET A 258 2.78 32.48 13.28
CA MET A 258 2.04 32.43 14.53
C MET A 258 2.93 32.80 15.73
N PRO A 259 2.47 33.67 16.62
CA PRO A 259 3.19 33.99 17.85
C PRO A 259 2.98 32.87 18.89
N LEU A 260 3.67 31.76 18.74
CA LEU A 260 3.68 30.66 19.68
C LEU A 260 4.86 30.83 20.67
N ASP A 261 4.63 30.47 21.93
CA ASP A 261 5.68 30.50 22.96
C ASP A 261 6.64 29.30 22.88
N TYR A 262 6.42 28.39 21.93
CA TYR A 262 7.23 27.18 21.69
C TYR A 262 7.30 26.84 20.21
N ASP A 263 8.37 26.17 19.81
CA ASP A 263 8.54 25.69 18.45
C ASP A 263 7.65 24.47 18.20
N VAL A 264 7.09 24.40 16.99
CA VAL A 264 6.23 23.28 16.55
C VAL A 264 6.80 22.69 15.26
N GLU A 265 6.99 21.39 15.26
CA GLU A 265 7.35 20.61 14.09
C GLU A 265 6.12 19.85 13.58
N ILE A 266 5.95 19.83 12.25
CA ILE A 266 4.86 19.09 11.60
C ILE A 266 5.46 17.88 10.91
N THR A 267 5.14 16.71 11.40
CA THR A 267 5.59 15.44 10.83
C THR A 267 4.46 14.79 10.06
N PRO A 268 4.59 14.60 8.73
CA PRO A 268 3.57 13.89 7.95
C PRO A 268 3.62 12.38 8.25
N TRP A 269 2.47 11.72 8.14
CA TRP A 269 2.31 10.30 8.46
C TRP A 269 3.33 9.40 7.74
N GLN A 270 3.79 9.76 6.54
CA GLN A 270 4.77 9.00 5.76
C GLN A 270 6.11 8.83 6.50
N GLU A 271 6.52 9.83 7.27
CA GLU A 271 7.77 9.79 8.03
C GLU A 271 7.65 8.88 9.26
N LEU A 272 6.47 8.86 9.88
CA LEU A 272 6.16 8.00 11.02
C LEU A 272 5.83 6.56 10.61
N ALA A 273 5.54 6.34 9.34
CA ALA A 273 5.08 5.09 8.76
C ALA A 273 6.23 4.10 8.45
N PHE A 274 7.12 3.83 9.41
CA PHE A 274 8.26 2.94 9.18
C PHE A 274 7.85 1.56 8.65
N PHE A 275 6.81 0.95 9.22
CA PHE A 275 6.33 -0.35 8.78
C PHE A 275 5.76 -0.31 7.35
N TYR A 276 4.95 0.71 7.04
CA TYR A 276 4.42 0.92 5.69
C TYR A 276 5.53 1.05 4.64
N ASN A 277 6.54 1.88 4.92
CA ASN A 277 7.65 2.10 4.01
C ASN A 277 8.44 0.80 3.76
N LYS A 278 8.72 0.01 4.80
CA LYS A 278 9.42 -1.28 4.68
C LYS A 278 8.61 -2.32 3.89
N VAL A 279 7.30 -2.37 4.11
CA VAL A 279 6.41 -3.26 3.34
C VAL A 279 6.36 -2.83 1.88
N LYS A 280 6.24 -1.53 1.61
CA LYS A 280 6.26 -0.99 0.25
C LYS A 280 7.55 -1.34 -0.48
N ASP A 281 8.72 -1.07 0.12
CA ASP A 281 10.03 -1.40 -0.46
C ASP A 281 10.16 -2.88 -0.79
N LEU A 282 9.67 -3.75 0.11
CA LEU A 282 9.67 -5.21 -0.09
C LEU A 282 8.80 -5.62 -1.29
N TYR A 283 7.59 -5.08 -1.38
CA TYR A 283 6.70 -5.39 -2.51
C TYR A 283 7.23 -4.84 -3.83
N ASP A 284 7.80 -3.63 -3.84
CA ASP A 284 8.41 -3.04 -5.03
C ASP A 284 9.57 -3.91 -5.54
N LEU A 285 10.39 -4.46 -4.64
CA LEU A 285 11.43 -5.43 -4.97
C LEU A 285 10.85 -6.72 -5.55
N ILE A 286 9.83 -7.30 -4.90
CA ILE A 286 9.18 -8.54 -5.35
C ILE A 286 8.57 -8.34 -6.74
N PHE A 287 7.83 -7.26 -6.96
CA PHE A 287 7.20 -6.97 -8.25
C PHE A 287 8.25 -6.64 -9.33
N GLY A 288 9.34 -5.98 -8.97
CA GLY A 288 10.47 -5.74 -9.87
C GLY A 288 11.12 -7.04 -10.35
N VAL A 289 11.42 -7.95 -9.43
CA VAL A 289 11.98 -9.27 -9.76
C VAL A 289 11.00 -10.10 -10.59
N MET A 290 9.73 -10.13 -10.21
CA MET A 290 8.69 -10.84 -10.96
C MET A 290 8.53 -10.27 -12.36
N GLY A 291 8.51 -8.93 -12.51
CA GLY A 291 8.46 -8.26 -13.82
C GLY A 291 9.63 -8.62 -14.70
N PHE A 292 10.84 -8.64 -14.13
CA PHE A 292 12.04 -9.06 -14.85
C PHE A 292 11.97 -10.52 -15.32
N VAL A 293 11.58 -11.44 -14.44
CA VAL A 293 11.45 -12.88 -14.78
C VAL A 293 10.38 -13.09 -15.86
N MET A 294 9.20 -12.47 -15.70
CA MET A 294 8.13 -12.57 -16.71
C MET A 294 8.55 -11.96 -18.04
N GLY A 295 9.24 -10.82 -18.02
CA GLY A 295 9.82 -10.21 -19.22
C GLY A 295 10.81 -11.13 -19.94
N LEU A 296 11.66 -11.81 -19.19
CA LEU A 296 12.62 -12.78 -19.72
C LEU A 296 11.91 -13.99 -20.35
N VAL A 297 10.89 -14.53 -19.71
CA VAL A 297 10.08 -15.65 -20.22
C VAL A 297 9.41 -15.26 -21.54
N VAL A 298 8.76 -14.09 -21.59
CA VAL A 298 8.12 -13.58 -22.81
C VAL A 298 9.17 -13.37 -23.91
N PHE A 299 10.31 -12.77 -23.57
CA PHE A 299 11.40 -12.54 -24.53
C PHE A 299 11.90 -13.86 -25.15
N VAL A 300 12.24 -14.84 -24.32
CA VAL A 300 12.77 -16.13 -24.79
C VAL A 300 11.75 -16.89 -25.64
N ALA A 301 10.49 -16.93 -25.16
CA ALA A 301 9.42 -17.60 -25.90
C ALA A 301 9.17 -16.96 -27.26
N LEU A 302 9.08 -15.64 -27.30
CA LEU A 302 8.84 -14.93 -28.56
C LEU A 302 10.06 -14.96 -29.48
N PHE A 303 11.27 -14.82 -28.94
CA PHE A 303 12.50 -14.94 -29.69
C PHE A 303 12.60 -16.29 -30.36
N ASN A 304 12.29 -17.38 -29.64
CA ASN A 304 12.28 -18.74 -30.19
C ASN A 304 11.21 -18.88 -31.30
N THR A 305 9.99 -18.42 -31.06
CA THR A 305 8.88 -18.47 -32.03
C THR A 305 9.21 -17.66 -33.29
N MET A 306 9.75 -16.47 -33.14
CA MET A 306 10.12 -15.62 -34.29
C MET A 306 11.30 -16.16 -35.02
N THR A 307 12.31 -16.73 -34.35
CA THR A 307 13.47 -17.39 -35.01
C THR A 307 12.99 -18.54 -35.88
N MET A 308 12.07 -19.36 -35.38
CA MET A 308 11.52 -20.47 -36.19
C MET A 308 10.66 -19.95 -37.34
N SER A 309 9.87 -18.90 -37.15
CA SER A 309 9.10 -18.26 -38.23
C SER A 309 10.01 -17.70 -39.33
N VAL A 310 11.13 -17.10 -38.96
CA VAL A 310 12.15 -16.58 -39.92
C VAL A 310 12.84 -17.71 -40.66
N THR A 311 13.19 -18.82 -39.97
CA THR A 311 13.85 -19.98 -40.65
C THR A 311 12.93 -20.67 -41.65
N GLU A 312 11.64 -20.85 -41.30
CA GLU A 312 10.67 -21.44 -42.24
C GLU A 312 10.43 -20.58 -43.48
N ARG A 313 10.59 -19.26 -43.35
CA ARG A 313 10.42 -18.30 -44.45
C ARG A 313 11.75 -17.86 -45.09
N THR A 314 12.85 -18.57 -44.82
CA THR A 314 14.18 -18.19 -45.34
C THR A 314 14.17 -18.08 -46.88
N ARG A 315 13.48 -18.97 -47.59
CA ARG A 315 13.34 -18.93 -49.05
C ARG A 315 12.49 -17.74 -49.55
N GLU A 316 11.39 -17.42 -48.84
CA GLU A 316 10.58 -16.22 -49.12
C GLU A 316 11.42 -14.94 -48.97
N ILE A 317 12.21 -14.86 -47.86
CA ILE A 317 13.14 -13.76 -47.59
C ILE A 317 14.19 -13.63 -48.68
N GLY A 318 14.80 -14.75 -49.11
CA GLY A 318 15.76 -14.79 -50.20
C GLY A 318 15.17 -14.29 -51.52
N THR A 319 13.94 -14.68 -51.85
CA THR A 319 13.23 -14.23 -53.04
C THR A 319 12.93 -12.72 -53.01
N LEU A 320 12.44 -12.21 -51.89
CA LEU A 320 12.19 -10.77 -51.71
C LEU A 320 13.49 -9.96 -51.81
N SER A 321 14.58 -10.44 -51.23
CA SER A 321 15.89 -9.79 -51.33
C SER A 321 16.44 -9.82 -52.77
N ALA A 322 16.22 -10.91 -53.52
CA ALA A 322 16.60 -11.01 -54.94
C ALA A 322 15.77 -10.07 -55.85
N LEU A 323 14.52 -9.78 -55.47
CA LEU A 323 13.64 -8.81 -56.13
C LEU A 323 13.93 -7.35 -55.74
N GLY A 324 14.91 -7.09 -54.84
CA GLY A 324 15.38 -5.76 -54.51
C GLY A 324 14.75 -5.16 -53.23
N SER A 325 14.01 -5.96 -52.42
CA SER A 325 13.50 -5.47 -51.12
C SER A 325 14.64 -5.20 -50.16
N TYR A 326 14.56 -4.04 -49.45
CA TYR A 326 15.57 -3.67 -48.47
C TYR A 326 15.46 -4.53 -47.21
N PRO A 327 16.60 -4.87 -46.54
CA PRO A 327 16.63 -5.60 -45.28
C PRO A 327 15.68 -5.05 -44.22
N ASN A 328 15.57 -3.73 -44.09
CA ASN A 328 14.70 -3.07 -43.14
C ASN A 328 13.21 -3.31 -43.42
N GLU A 329 12.78 -3.44 -44.68
CA GLU A 329 11.38 -3.69 -45.01
C GLU A 329 10.95 -5.07 -44.54
N ILE A 330 11.84 -6.06 -44.71
CA ILE A 330 11.62 -7.44 -44.26
C ILE A 330 11.54 -7.48 -42.72
N ILE A 331 12.47 -6.79 -42.03
CA ILE A 331 12.44 -6.69 -40.57
C ILE A 331 11.14 -6.06 -40.09
N HIS A 332 10.69 -4.96 -40.71
CA HIS A 332 9.44 -4.30 -40.33
C HIS A 332 8.20 -5.21 -40.50
N SER A 333 8.23 -6.14 -41.46
CA SER A 333 7.15 -7.13 -41.61
C SER A 333 7.06 -8.05 -40.39
N PHE A 334 8.17 -8.55 -39.86
CA PHE A 334 8.21 -9.38 -38.65
C PHE A 334 7.87 -8.57 -37.40
N LEU A 335 8.30 -7.30 -37.31
CA LEU A 335 7.93 -6.42 -36.21
C LEU A 335 6.42 -6.17 -36.13
N ARG A 336 5.74 -6.00 -37.30
CA ARG A 336 4.28 -5.85 -37.32
C ARG A 336 3.57 -7.12 -36.87
N GLU A 337 4.08 -8.30 -37.24
CA GLU A 337 3.55 -9.59 -36.84
C GLU A 337 3.68 -9.77 -35.31
N ALA A 338 4.86 -9.49 -34.74
CA ALA A 338 5.12 -9.53 -33.30
C ALA A 338 4.30 -8.48 -32.53
N GLY A 339 4.17 -7.26 -33.05
CA GLY A 339 3.37 -6.21 -32.48
C GLY A 339 1.88 -6.59 -32.40
N LEU A 340 1.34 -7.23 -33.43
CA LEU A 340 -0.04 -7.74 -33.42
C LEU A 340 -0.22 -8.82 -32.37
N LEU A 341 0.69 -9.79 -32.25
CA LEU A 341 0.67 -10.83 -31.22
C LEU A 341 0.69 -10.21 -29.82
N ALA A 342 1.58 -9.23 -29.61
CA ALA A 342 1.72 -8.53 -28.34
C ALA A 342 0.45 -7.78 -27.96
N VAL A 343 -0.13 -6.99 -28.88
CA VAL A 343 -1.37 -6.24 -28.60
C VAL A 343 -2.53 -7.17 -28.28
N ILE A 344 -2.70 -8.26 -29.04
CA ILE A 344 -3.76 -9.25 -28.76
C ILE A 344 -3.55 -9.87 -27.38
N GLY A 345 -2.32 -10.28 -27.05
CA GLY A 345 -2.00 -10.86 -25.75
C GLY A 345 -2.21 -9.89 -24.59
N VAL A 346 -1.84 -8.62 -24.75
CA VAL A 346 -2.06 -7.54 -23.75
C VAL A 346 -3.55 -7.33 -23.52
N VAL A 347 -4.34 -7.21 -24.58
CA VAL A 347 -5.80 -7.02 -24.45
C VAL A 347 -6.46 -8.21 -23.75
N LEU A 348 -6.10 -9.43 -24.13
CA LEU A 348 -6.64 -10.63 -23.48
C LEU A 348 -6.21 -10.71 -22.01
N GLY A 349 -4.94 -10.40 -21.69
CA GLY A 349 -4.45 -10.34 -20.32
C GLY A 349 -5.21 -9.32 -19.48
N ALA A 350 -5.40 -8.11 -20.01
CA ALA A 350 -6.17 -7.06 -19.35
C ALA A 350 -7.64 -7.46 -19.11
N VAL A 351 -8.28 -8.10 -20.08
CA VAL A 351 -9.67 -8.60 -19.93
C VAL A 351 -9.75 -9.67 -18.84
N ILE A 352 -8.80 -10.61 -18.81
CA ILE A 352 -8.78 -11.64 -17.76
C ILE A 352 -8.55 -11.02 -16.39
N THR A 353 -7.65 -10.04 -16.27
CA THR A 353 -7.45 -9.31 -15.01
C THR A 353 -8.72 -8.60 -14.56
N ALA A 354 -9.42 -7.89 -15.46
CA ALA A 354 -10.68 -7.22 -15.14
C ALA A 354 -11.75 -8.21 -14.66
N LEU A 355 -11.89 -9.35 -15.34
CA LEU A 355 -12.82 -10.41 -14.93
C LEU A 355 -12.45 -11.02 -13.57
N THR A 356 -11.16 -11.21 -13.29
CA THR A 356 -10.68 -11.72 -12.00
C THR A 356 -10.95 -10.70 -10.88
N THR A 357 -10.74 -9.41 -11.13
CA THR A 357 -11.09 -8.34 -10.19
C THR A 357 -12.57 -8.38 -9.82
N ILE A 358 -13.47 -8.45 -10.83
CA ILE A 358 -14.92 -8.52 -10.59
C ILE A 358 -15.28 -9.80 -9.82
N LEU A 359 -14.66 -10.93 -10.16
CA LEU A 359 -14.91 -12.20 -9.48
C LEU A 359 -14.53 -12.14 -8.00
N LEU A 360 -13.36 -11.58 -7.66
CA LEU A 360 -12.89 -11.44 -6.27
C LEU A 360 -13.78 -10.51 -5.44
N LEU A 361 -14.32 -9.44 -6.03
CA LEU A 361 -15.28 -8.57 -5.35
C LEU A 361 -16.59 -9.28 -4.98
N VAL A 362 -16.98 -10.32 -5.75
CA VAL A 362 -18.22 -11.08 -5.48
C VAL A 362 -18.00 -12.23 -4.50
N VAL A 363 -16.82 -12.87 -4.55
CA VAL A 363 -16.56 -14.12 -3.80
C VAL A 363 -16.00 -13.86 -2.40
N ASP A 364 -15.48 -12.67 -2.11
CA ASP A 364 -14.88 -12.28 -0.82
C ASP A 364 -13.90 -13.33 -0.28
N VAL A 365 -12.79 -13.52 -1.00
CA VAL A 365 -11.75 -14.48 -0.62
C VAL A 365 -10.90 -13.89 0.50
N GLN A 366 -10.87 -14.55 1.66
CA GLN A 366 -10.04 -14.15 2.79
C GLN A 366 -8.66 -14.82 2.72
N MET A 367 -7.61 -14.01 2.84
CA MET A 367 -6.23 -14.49 2.96
C MET A 367 -5.87 -14.75 4.42
N PRO A 368 -4.98 -15.71 4.69
CA PRO A 368 -4.44 -15.89 6.04
C PRO A 368 -3.66 -14.63 6.46
N PRO A 369 -3.57 -14.35 7.78
CA PRO A 369 -2.83 -13.21 8.28
C PRO A 369 -1.37 -13.22 7.81
N PRO A 370 -0.82 -12.07 7.43
CA PRO A 370 0.60 -11.95 7.10
C PRO A 370 1.46 -12.14 8.35
N PRO A 371 2.76 -12.43 8.20
CA PRO A 371 3.67 -12.53 9.33
C PRO A 371 3.61 -11.30 10.24
N GLY A 372 3.45 -11.52 11.54
CA GLY A 372 3.35 -10.45 12.54
C GLY A 372 1.93 -9.86 12.71
N ARG A 373 0.90 -10.40 12.06
CA ARG A 373 -0.50 -10.03 12.28
C ARG A 373 -1.35 -11.23 12.69
N THR A 374 -2.48 -10.95 13.35
CA THR A 374 -3.45 -11.98 13.80
C THR A 374 -4.64 -12.11 12.88
N ASP A 375 -4.98 -11.05 12.17
CA ASP A 375 -6.20 -10.97 11.38
C ASP A 375 -5.91 -11.14 9.89
N GLY A 376 -6.76 -11.96 9.24
CA GLY A 376 -6.76 -12.11 7.79
C GLY A 376 -7.26 -10.84 7.10
N TYR A 377 -7.00 -10.74 5.80
CA TYR A 377 -7.44 -9.61 5.00
C TYR A 377 -8.05 -10.09 3.68
N PRO A 378 -9.00 -9.35 3.09
CA PRO A 378 -9.62 -9.75 1.85
C PRO A 378 -8.61 -9.69 0.69
N LEU A 379 -8.62 -10.73 -0.15
CA LEU A 379 -7.85 -10.75 -1.40
C LEU A 379 -8.56 -9.90 -2.44
N ASN A 380 -8.18 -8.65 -2.56
CA ASN A 380 -8.69 -7.74 -3.59
C ASN A 380 -7.59 -7.35 -4.58
N ILE A 381 -7.98 -7.17 -5.83
CA ILE A 381 -7.09 -6.73 -6.91
C ILE A 381 -7.69 -5.46 -7.50
N TYR A 382 -6.96 -4.35 -7.46
CA TYR A 382 -7.39 -3.12 -8.12
C TYR A 382 -7.08 -3.20 -9.62
N PHE A 383 -8.12 -3.03 -10.43
CA PHE A 383 -7.92 -2.86 -11.86
C PHE A 383 -7.57 -1.41 -12.17
N SER A 384 -6.31 -1.18 -12.56
CA SER A 384 -5.81 0.14 -12.96
C SER A 384 -5.48 0.14 -14.44
N PHE A 385 -6.08 1.06 -15.21
CA PHE A 385 -5.73 1.27 -16.63
C PHE A 385 -4.28 1.71 -16.79
N GLU A 386 -3.74 2.46 -15.84
CA GLU A 386 -2.37 2.93 -15.82
C GLU A 386 -1.39 1.76 -15.69
N LEU A 387 -1.64 0.85 -14.74
CA LEU A 387 -0.85 -0.36 -14.56
C LEU A 387 -0.88 -1.26 -15.81
N VAL A 388 -2.07 -1.44 -16.41
CA VAL A 388 -2.23 -2.21 -17.64
C VAL A 388 -1.46 -1.56 -18.79
N ALA A 389 -1.46 -0.22 -18.90
CA ALA A 389 -0.72 0.51 -19.93
C ALA A 389 0.79 0.35 -19.73
N TYR A 390 1.33 0.51 -18.53
CA TYR A 390 2.76 0.32 -18.24
C TYR A 390 3.22 -1.12 -18.53
N ALA A 391 2.50 -2.12 -18.01
CA ALA A 391 2.80 -3.52 -18.25
C ALA A 391 2.68 -3.87 -19.74
N GLY A 392 1.64 -3.38 -20.41
CA GLY A 392 1.40 -3.59 -21.83
C GLY A 392 2.49 -2.99 -22.72
N VAL A 393 2.88 -1.74 -22.48
CA VAL A 393 3.97 -1.08 -23.20
C VAL A 393 5.28 -1.83 -22.98
N GLY A 394 5.61 -2.21 -21.75
CA GLY A 394 6.80 -2.99 -21.43
C GLY A 394 6.84 -4.32 -22.19
N VAL A 395 5.75 -5.08 -22.16
CA VAL A 395 5.64 -6.36 -22.88
C VAL A 395 5.72 -6.18 -24.39
N VAL A 396 5.06 -5.16 -24.96
CA VAL A 396 5.16 -4.85 -26.40
C VAL A 396 6.60 -4.53 -26.78
N CYS A 397 7.31 -3.72 -26.00
CA CYS A 397 8.72 -3.41 -26.26
C CYS A 397 9.61 -4.66 -26.24
N ILE A 398 9.40 -5.56 -25.28
CA ILE A 398 10.12 -6.84 -25.19
C ILE A 398 9.82 -7.71 -26.42
N CYS A 399 8.56 -7.79 -26.84
CA CYS A 399 8.14 -8.54 -28.02
C CYS A 399 8.77 -8.00 -29.29
N LEU A 400 8.78 -6.67 -29.47
CA LEU A 400 9.42 -6.03 -30.63
C LEU A 400 10.94 -6.24 -30.64
N LEU A 401 11.59 -6.18 -29.47
CA LEU A 401 13.02 -6.45 -29.33
C LEU A 401 13.36 -7.90 -29.74
N ALA A 402 12.61 -8.88 -29.28
CA ALA A 402 12.77 -10.28 -29.60
C ALA A 402 12.61 -10.53 -31.10
N ALA A 403 11.56 -9.94 -31.69
CA ALA A 403 11.32 -10.04 -33.16
C ALA A 403 12.42 -9.37 -34.00
N TYR A 404 12.88 -8.19 -33.57
CA TYR A 404 13.97 -7.48 -34.24
C TYR A 404 15.25 -8.30 -34.26
N LEU A 405 15.65 -8.84 -33.11
CA LEU A 405 16.87 -9.65 -33.01
C LEU A 405 16.80 -10.93 -33.84
N SER A 406 15.64 -11.59 -33.84
CA SER A 406 15.35 -12.78 -34.66
C SER A 406 15.38 -12.47 -36.16
N ALA A 407 14.64 -11.44 -36.60
CA ALA A 407 14.57 -11.06 -38.02
C ALA A 407 15.92 -10.59 -38.55
N LYS A 408 16.66 -9.78 -37.77
CA LYS A 408 18.01 -9.31 -38.14
C LYS A 408 18.97 -10.47 -38.40
N LYS A 409 18.84 -11.54 -37.60
CA LYS A 409 19.67 -12.75 -37.78
C LYS A 409 19.33 -13.51 -39.11
N GLY A 410 18.04 -13.56 -39.47
CA GLY A 410 17.55 -14.20 -40.68
C GLY A 410 17.92 -13.46 -41.97
N VAL A 411 17.78 -12.13 -41.97
CA VAL A 411 18.05 -11.28 -43.14
C VAL A 411 19.55 -11.16 -43.48
N LYS A 412 20.46 -11.48 -42.53
CA LYS A 412 21.91 -11.48 -42.76
C LYS A 412 22.41 -12.68 -43.56
N LYS A 413 21.58 -13.70 -43.81
CA LYS A 413 22.02 -14.87 -44.63
C LYS A 413 22.26 -14.46 -46.08
N PRO A 414 23.31 -14.99 -46.75
CA PRO A 414 23.55 -14.75 -48.18
C PRO A 414 22.34 -15.20 -49.02
N ILE A 415 21.98 -14.43 -50.03
CA ILE A 415 20.83 -14.72 -50.92
C ILE A 415 20.97 -16.12 -51.54
N THR A 416 22.18 -16.52 -51.93
CA THR A 416 22.48 -17.83 -52.51
C THR A 416 22.16 -18.99 -51.53
N GLU A 417 22.49 -18.85 -50.25
CA GLU A 417 22.15 -19.86 -49.21
C GLU A 417 20.65 -19.85 -48.90
N ALA A 418 20.02 -18.67 -48.88
CA ALA A 418 18.61 -18.54 -48.60
C ALA A 418 17.72 -19.19 -49.67
N LEU A 419 18.10 -19.17 -50.94
CA LEU A 419 17.33 -19.76 -52.05
C LEU A 419 17.45 -21.28 -52.11
N ILE A 420 18.57 -21.86 -51.63
CA ILE A 420 18.87 -23.32 -51.68
C ILE A 420 18.43 -24.00 -50.35
N TYR A 421 17.96 -23.20 -49.37
CA TYR A 421 17.55 -23.72 -48.07
C TYR A 421 16.35 -24.67 -48.21
N VAL A 422 16.53 -25.95 -47.83
CA VAL A 422 15.52 -27.02 -47.87
C VAL A 422 14.83 -27.14 -46.52
#